data_b739a76401ec64f914fb3e20b2020e41
#
_entry.id   b739a76401ec64f914fb3e20b2020e41
#
_cell.length_a   1.000
_cell.length_b   1.000
_cell.length_c   1.000
_cell.angle_alpha   90.00
_cell.angle_beta   90.00
_cell.angle_gamma   90.00
#
_symmetry.space_group_name_H-M   'P 1'
#
loop_
_entity.id
_entity.type
_entity.pdbx_description
1 polymer ?
#
loop_
_entity_poly.entity_id
_entity_poly.type
_entity_poly.pdbx_seq_one_letter_code
_entity_poly.pdbx_strand_id
1 'polypeptide(L)'
;MSTKENYEKRMEEIIRKNTGKGKMRLLLHACCAPCSSAILESLAEFFSISVFFYNPNIDREEEFNRRAEECRRLVEEMPGVSTCIVTNYIHDAFLLVAKGLEREPERGARCTACFKLRLEETAAFASRWNIEHPEEKYDYYCTSLSISPLKDADILNKLGEEMGEKYGIAFLPSDFKKKGRYQRSVELSKQHGLYRQDFCGCEFSRAESIRRKKEKEEAMLSAEDEK
;
A
#
# COMPACT_ATOMS: atom_id res chain seq x y z
N MET A 1 14.25 20.73 18.13
CA MET A 1 13.69 20.38 16.79
C MET A 1 13.85 18.88 16.63
N SER A 2 12.76 18.11 16.63
CA SER A 2 12.84 16.67 16.38
C SER A 2 13.25 16.49 14.90
N THR A 3 14.42 15.90 14.66
CA THR A 3 14.85 15.53 13.30
C THR A 3 13.84 14.53 12.74
N LYS A 4 13.20 14.88 11.65
CA LYS A 4 12.24 14.00 10.95
C LYS A 4 12.94 12.69 10.62
N GLU A 5 12.36 11.56 11.03
CA GLU A 5 12.95 10.25 10.84
C GLU A 5 13.11 9.90 9.34
N ASN A 6 14.23 9.33 8.96
CA ASN A 6 14.51 8.94 7.59
C ASN A 6 14.29 7.43 7.40
N TYR A 7 13.04 7.06 7.13
CA TYR A 7 12.64 5.66 6.94
C TYR A 7 13.32 4.99 5.74
N GLU A 8 13.65 5.74 4.68
CA GLU A 8 14.40 5.22 3.55
C GLU A 8 15.79 4.74 4.01
N LYS A 9 16.50 5.57 4.79
CA LYS A 9 17.80 5.20 5.34
C LYS A 9 17.73 4.00 6.27
N ARG A 10 16.69 3.91 7.10
CA ARG A 10 16.47 2.73 7.97
C ARG A 10 16.28 1.45 7.16
N MET A 11 15.48 1.50 6.09
CA MET A 11 15.29 0.38 5.19
C MET A 11 16.62 -0.06 4.54
N GLU A 12 17.40 0.89 4.02
CA GLU A 12 18.72 0.62 3.43
C GLU A 12 19.70 0.00 4.43
N GLU A 13 19.69 0.43 5.67
CA GLU A 13 20.52 -0.15 6.73
C GLU A 13 20.13 -1.61 7.02
N ILE A 14 18.83 -1.93 7.04
CA ILE A 14 18.33 -3.30 7.19
C ILE A 14 18.80 -4.16 6.02
N ILE A 15 18.62 -3.69 4.78
CA ILE A 15 19.07 -4.40 3.58
C ILE A 15 20.58 -4.64 3.64
N ARG A 16 21.37 -3.62 3.92
CA ARG A 16 22.85 -3.70 4.01
C ARG A 16 23.31 -4.71 5.06
N LYS A 17 22.71 -4.75 6.23
CA LYS A 17 23.06 -5.69 7.33
C LYS A 17 22.78 -7.16 6.96
N ASN A 18 21.92 -7.40 5.99
CA ASN A 18 21.51 -8.73 5.56
C ASN A 18 22.08 -9.13 4.18
N THR A 19 22.80 -8.23 3.50
CA THR A 19 23.47 -8.54 2.23
C THR A 19 24.46 -9.70 2.42
N GLY A 20 24.40 -10.70 1.53
CA GLY A 20 25.24 -11.90 1.57
C GLY A 20 24.72 -13.06 2.44
N LYS A 21 23.57 -12.88 3.14
CA LYS A 21 22.96 -13.95 3.97
C LYS A 21 21.81 -14.69 3.28
N GLY A 22 21.58 -14.44 1.99
CA GLY A 22 20.42 -14.90 1.25
C GLY A 22 19.32 -13.84 1.23
N LYS A 23 18.25 -14.09 0.45
CA LYS A 23 17.10 -13.19 0.39
C LYS A 23 16.22 -13.36 1.63
N MET A 24 15.91 -12.26 2.28
CA MET A 24 14.89 -12.22 3.34
C MET A 24 13.49 -12.38 2.73
N ARG A 25 12.54 -12.91 3.48
CA ARG A 25 11.15 -13.05 3.03
C ARG A 25 10.33 -11.85 3.50
N LEU A 26 9.67 -11.20 2.55
CA LEU A 26 8.87 -9.99 2.78
C LEU A 26 7.41 -10.23 2.40
N LEU A 27 6.48 -9.92 3.32
CA LEU A 27 5.06 -9.79 3.02
C LEU A 27 4.73 -8.32 2.72
N LEU A 28 4.46 -8.00 1.45
CA LEU A 28 4.09 -6.65 1.02
C LEU A 28 2.57 -6.50 0.95
N HIS A 29 1.99 -5.72 1.86
CA HIS A 29 0.61 -5.26 1.70
C HIS A 29 0.49 -4.38 0.47
N ALA A 30 -0.31 -4.80 -0.52
CA ALA A 30 -0.55 -4.07 -1.76
C ALA A 30 -1.91 -3.39 -1.76
N CYS A 31 -1.93 -2.06 -1.94
CA CYS A 31 -3.18 -1.33 -2.13
C CYS A 31 -3.71 -1.41 -3.58
N CYS A 32 -2.83 -1.61 -4.55
CA CYS A 32 -3.14 -1.80 -5.97
C CYS A 32 -1.85 -2.15 -6.73
N ALA A 33 -1.96 -2.69 -7.93
CA ALA A 33 -0.82 -3.02 -8.79
C ALA A 33 0.07 -1.80 -9.12
N PRO A 34 -0.47 -0.65 -9.58
CA PRO A 34 0.36 0.54 -9.84
C PRO A 34 1.22 0.97 -8.67
N CYS A 35 0.66 0.96 -7.44
CA CYS A 35 1.40 1.37 -6.25
C CYS A 35 2.50 0.37 -5.85
N SER A 36 2.34 -0.89 -6.22
CA SER A 36 3.28 -1.96 -5.85
C SER A 36 4.41 -2.13 -6.87
N SER A 37 4.20 -1.79 -8.14
CA SER A 37 5.11 -2.09 -9.25
C SER A 37 6.56 -1.65 -9.00
N ALA A 38 6.80 -0.36 -8.70
CA ALA A 38 8.15 0.16 -8.45
C ALA A 38 8.75 -0.35 -7.13
N ILE A 39 7.92 -0.73 -6.16
CA ILE A 39 8.37 -1.32 -4.90
C ILE A 39 8.87 -2.74 -5.17
N LEU A 40 8.10 -3.54 -5.90
CA LEU A 40 8.47 -4.89 -6.30
C LEU A 40 9.78 -4.87 -7.10
N GLU A 41 9.88 -4.01 -8.13
CA GLU A 41 11.10 -3.85 -8.92
C GLU A 41 12.32 -3.51 -8.04
N SER A 42 12.17 -2.58 -7.08
CA SER A 42 13.29 -2.10 -6.26
C SER A 42 13.69 -3.06 -5.14
N LEU A 43 12.81 -3.94 -4.67
CA LEU A 43 13.07 -4.82 -3.54
C LEU A 43 13.30 -6.29 -3.92
N ALA A 44 12.93 -6.72 -5.13
CA ALA A 44 13.03 -8.11 -5.55
C ALA A 44 14.48 -8.65 -5.59
N GLU A 45 15.48 -7.78 -5.66
CA GLU A 45 16.89 -8.17 -5.54
C GLU A 45 17.22 -8.65 -4.13
N PHE A 46 16.66 -8.01 -3.10
CA PHE A 46 17.00 -8.22 -1.69
C PHE A 46 16.04 -9.15 -0.97
N PHE A 47 14.81 -9.26 -1.46
CA PHE A 47 13.73 -9.99 -0.81
C PHE A 47 13.10 -11.02 -1.75
N SER A 48 12.68 -12.15 -1.15
CA SER A 48 11.64 -13.00 -1.74
C SER A 48 10.29 -12.43 -1.30
N ILE A 49 9.53 -11.87 -2.24
CA ILE A 49 8.35 -11.06 -1.91
C ILE A 49 7.08 -11.85 -2.18
N SER A 50 6.19 -11.90 -1.17
CA SER A 50 4.79 -12.26 -1.35
C SER A 50 3.93 -11.01 -1.23
N VAL A 51 3.04 -10.81 -2.19
CA VAL A 51 2.09 -9.70 -2.17
C VAL A 51 0.82 -10.12 -1.42
N PHE A 52 0.38 -9.29 -0.48
CA PHE A 52 -0.85 -9.48 0.28
C PHE A 52 -1.86 -8.40 -0.06
N PHE A 53 -2.93 -8.79 -0.74
CA PHE A 53 -4.00 -7.89 -1.16
C PHE A 53 -5.18 -7.98 -0.19
N TYR A 54 -5.16 -7.10 0.83
CA TYR A 54 -6.23 -6.91 1.79
C TYR A 54 -6.69 -5.46 1.77
N ASN A 55 -7.83 -5.18 1.15
CA ASN A 55 -8.32 -3.82 0.91
C ASN A 55 -9.82 -3.69 1.21
N PRO A 56 -10.26 -3.84 2.48
CA PRO A 56 -11.67 -3.75 2.86
C PRO A 56 -12.26 -2.34 2.63
N ASN A 57 -11.40 -1.34 2.46
CA ASN A 57 -11.81 0.02 2.13
C ASN A 57 -12.36 0.18 0.71
N ILE A 58 -12.18 -0.77 -0.18
CA ILE A 58 -12.76 -0.69 -1.52
C ILE A 58 -14.26 -0.93 -1.40
N ASP A 59 -15.06 0.05 -1.82
CA ASP A 59 -16.49 0.13 -1.57
C ASP A 59 -17.38 -0.69 -2.52
N ARG A 60 -16.80 -1.27 -3.58
CA ARG A 60 -17.50 -2.12 -4.55
C ARG A 60 -16.70 -3.38 -4.82
N GLU A 61 -17.38 -4.49 -4.80
CA GLU A 61 -16.75 -5.80 -5.03
C GLU A 61 -16.14 -5.90 -6.43
N GLU A 62 -16.77 -5.34 -7.45
CA GLU A 62 -16.23 -5.32 -8.83
C GLU A 62 -14.90 -4.57 -8.90
N GLU A 63 -14.79 -3.44 -8.19
CA GLU A 63 -13.55 -2.66 -8.12
C GLU A 63 -12.47 -3.41 -7.33
N PHE A 64 -12.86 -4.09 -6.23
CA PHE A 64 -11.96 -4.95 -5.48
C PHE A 64 -11.41 -6.07 -6.35
N ASN A 65 -12.28 -6.82 -7.03
CA ASN A 65 -11.92 -7.93 -7.91
C ASN A 65 -11.01 -7.46 -9.07
N ARG A 66 -11.35 -6.34 -9.69
CA ARG A 66 -10.53 -5.74 -10.75
C ARG A 66 -9.12 -5.40 -10.27
N ARG A 67 -8.97 -4.77 -9.10
CA ARG A 67 -7.64 -4.43 -8.55
C ARG A 67 -6.88 -5.66 -8.08
N ALA A 68 -7.57 -6.66 -7.56
CA ALA A 68 -6.96 -7.93 -7.16
C ALA A 68 -6.39 -8.67 -8.38
N GLU A 69 -7.14 -8.73 -9.47
CA GLU A 69 -6.69 -9.36 -10.72
C GLU A 69 -5.49 -8.65 -11.32
N GLU A 70 -5.50 -7.31 -11.35
CA GLU A 70 -4.33 -6.53 -11.76
C GLU A 70 -3.10 -6.81 -10.87
N CYS A 71 -3.29 -7.03 -9.56
CA CYS A 71 -2.17 -7.40 -8.68
C CYS A 71 -1.63 -8.80 -9.00
N ARG A 72 -2.50 -9.79 -9.28
CA ARG A 72 -2.07 -11.14 -9.69
C ARG A 72 -1.27 -11.08 -10.98
N ARG A 73 -1.81 -10.41 -12.00
CA ARG A 73 -1.16 -10.24 -13.29
C ARG A 73 0.21 -9.58 -13.16
N LEU A 74 0.32 -8.49 -12.38
CA LEU A 74 1.60 -7.84 -12.13
C LEU A 74 2.61 -8.79 -11.48
N VAL A 75 2.20 -9.58 -10.48
CA VAL A 75 3.08 -10.52 -9.79
C VAL A 75 3.60 -11.60 -10.74
N GLU A 76 2.77 -12.10 -11.66
CA GLU A 76 3.17 -13.09 -12.68
C GLU A 76 4.21 -12.52 -13.67
N GLU A 77 4.12 -11.21 -13.97
CA GLU A 77 5.04 -10.51 -14.88
C GLU A 77 6.34 -10.05 -14.20
N MET A 78 6.36 -9.97 -12.85
CA MET A 78 7.50 -9.39 -12.11
C MET A 78 8.50 -10.44 -11.63
N PRO A 79 9.78 -10.41 -12.09
CA PRO A 79 10.81 -11.34 -11.63
C PRO A 79 11.08 -11.20 -10.12
N GLY A 80 11.25 -12.34 -9.43
CA GLY A 80 11.62 -12.37 -8.00
C GLY A 80 10.46 -12.14 -7.04
N VAL A 81 9.22 -12.04 -7.54
CA VAL A 81 7.99 -12.01 -6.74
C VAL A 81 7.38 -13.40 -6.73
N SER A 82 7.03 -13.92 -5.55
CA SER A 82 6.67 -15.32 -5.39
C SER A 82 5.19 -15.60 -5.61
N THR A 83 4.31 -14.77 -5.05
CA THR A 83 2.86 -15.00 -5.08
C THR A 83 2.05 -13.74 -4.77
N CYS A 84 0.79 -13.75 -5.17
CA CYS A 84 -0.21 -12.75 -4.79
C CYS A 84 -1.33 -13.42 -3.98
N ILE A 85 -1.38 -13.16 -2.69
CA ILE A 85 -2.39 -13.66 -1.77
C ILE A 85 -3.52 -12.62 -1.71
N VAL A 86 -4.69 -12.99 -2.21
CA VAL A 86 -5.88 -12.14 -2.21
C VAL A 86 -6.87 -12.65 -1.17
N THR A 87 -7.30 -11.77 -0.28
CA THR A 87 -8.32 -12.10 0.73
C THR A 87 -9.74 -12.06 0.15
N ASN A 88 -10.70 -12.54 0.91
CA ASN A 88 -12.12 -12.31 0.58
C ASN A 88 -12.44 -10.81 0.63
N TYR A 89 -13.46 -10.40 -0.13
CA TYR A 89 -14.03 -9.06 -0.04
C TYR A 89 -14.85 -8.93 1.23
N ILE A 90 -14.45 -8.04 2.14
CA ILE A 90 -15.11 -7.82 3.45
C ILE A 90 -15.14 -6.31 3.72
N HIS A 91 -16.04 -5.59 3.05
CA HIS A 91 -16.14 -4.13 3.18
C HIS A 91 -16.64 -3.69 4.57
N ASP A 92 -17.45 -4.50 5.24
CA ASP A 92 -17.97 -4.20 6.58
C ASP A 92 -16.86 -3.97 7.61
N ALA A 93 -15.69 -4.60 7.45
CA ALA A 93 -14.56 -4.37 8.32
C ALA A 93 -14.05 -2.91 8.25
N PHE A 94 -14.10 -2.30 7.08
CA PHE A 94 -13.78 -0.88 6.92
C PHE A 94 -14.88 0.02 7.49
N LEU A 95 -16.15 -0.29 7.25
CA LEU A 95 -17.27 0.50 7.76
C LEU A 95 -17.25 0.56 9.30
N LEU A 96 -16.88 -0.53 9.98
CA LEU A 96 -16.75 -0.57 11.43
C LEU A 96 -15.71 0.45 11.95
N VAL A 97 -14.53 0.52 11.33
CA VAL A 97 -13.48 1.47 11.76
C VAL A 97 -13.72 2.88 11.27
N ALA A 98 -14.54 3.08 10.24
CA ALA A 98 -14.93 4.39 9.72
C ALA A 98 -16.11 5.02 10.48
N LYS A 99 -16.84 4.22 11.28
CA LYS A 99 -18.01 4.67 12.03
C LYS A 99 -17.71 5.84 12.96
N GLY A 100 -18.44 6.95 12.80
CA GLY A 100 -18.26 8.20 13.53
C GLY A 100 -17.13 9.09 12.93
N LEU A 101 -16.44 8.62 11.89
CA LEU A 101 -15.39 9.36 11.19
C LEU A 101 -15.78 9.73 9.73
N GLU A 102 -17.04 9.61 9.37
CA GLU A 102 -17.54 9.79 7.99
C GLU A 102 -17.27 11.19 7.45
N ARG A 103 -17.31 12.19 8.36
CA ARG A 103 -17.08 13.61 8.03
C ARG A 103 -15.62 14.03 8.00
N GLU A 104 -14.71 13.13 8.43
CA GLU A 104 -13.28 13.41 8.39
C GLU A 104 -12.80 13.63 6.93
N PRO A 105 -11.94 14.61 6.69
CA PRO A 105 -11.37 14.81 5.35
C PRO A 105 -10.49 13.63 4.94
N GLU A 106 -10.16 13.52 3.66
CA GLU A 106 -9.08 12.63 3.22
C GLU A 106 -7.78 13.00 3.98
N ARG A 107 -7.05 12.02 4.45
CA ARG A 107 -5.87 12.07 5.34
C ARG A 107 -6.17 12.31 6.83
N GLY A 108 -7.42 12.49 7.22
CA GLY A 108 -7.85 12.65 8.62
C GLY A 108 -7.88 11.31 9.37
N ALA A 109 -8.58 11.33 10.52
CA ALA A 109 -8.66 10.19 11.44
C ALA A 109 -9.23 8.92 10.79
N ARG A 110 -10.21 9.05 9.89
CA ARG A 110 -10.76 7.91 9.11
C ARG A 110 -9.67 7.19 8.30
N CYS A 111 -8.78 7.94 7.62
CA CYS A 111 -7.69 7.34 6.87
C CYS A 111 -6.68 6.66 7.78
N THR A 112 -6.39 7.22 8.94
CA THR A 112 -5.49 6.61 9.95
C THR A 112 -6.07 5.29 10.46
N ALA A 113 -7.37 5.24 10.78
CA ALA A 113 -8.06 4.01 11.18
C ALA A 113 -8.04 2.95 10.06
N CYS A 114 -8.24 3.36 8.81
CA CYS A 114 -8.13 2.49 7.64
C CYS A 114 -6.70 1.93 7.47
N PHE A 115 -5.66 2.73 7.68
CA PHE A 115 -4.28 2.25 7.60
C PHE A 115 -3.99 1.23 8.71
N LYS A 116 -4.45 1.51 9.94
CA LYS A 116 -4.30 0.60 11.08
C LYS A 116 -4.95 -0.75 10.78
N LEU A 117 -6.20 -0.78 10.35
CA LEU A 117 -6.93 -2.00 9.98
C LEU A 117 -6.15 -2.85 8.97
N ARG A 118 -5.60 -2.23 7.93
CA ARG A 118 -4.90 -2.94 6.85
C ARG A 118 -3.53 -3.45 7.30
N LEU A 119 -2.79 -2.67 8.06
CA LEU A 119 -1.50 -3.06 8.63
C LEU A 119 -1.65 -4.14 9.69
N GLU A 120 -2.69 -4.04 10.52
CA GLU A 120 -3.02 -5.02 11.54
C GLU A 120 -3.28 -6.40 10.93
N GLU A 121 -4.15 -6.50 9.92
CA GLU A 121 -4.42 -7.79 9.27
C GLU A 121 -3.19 -8.33 8.54
N THR A 122 -2.36 -7.46 7.96
CA THR A 122 -1.11 -7.90 7.31
C THR A 122 -0.13 -8.50 8.32
N ALA A 123 0.04 -7.84 9.47
CA ALA A 123 0.90 -8.35 10.55
C ALA A 123 0.35 -9.64 11.16
N ALA A 124 -0.96 -9.70 11.40
CA ALA A 124 -1.64 -10.88 11.91
C ALA A 124 -1.52 -12.07 10.94
N PHE A 125 -1.69 -11.83 9.65
CA PHE A 125 -1.49 -12.87 8.63
C PHE A 125 -0.05 -13.39 8.63
N ALA A 126 0.96 -12.49 8.62
CA ALA A 126 2.37 -12.89 8.65
C ALA A 126 2.71 -13.71 9.90
N SER A 127 2.16 -13.32 11.06
CA SER A 127 2.35 -14.05 12.33
C SER A 127 1.74 -15.44 12.27
N ARG A 128 0.48 -15.59 11.81
CA ARG A 128 -0.17 -16.90 11.62
C ARG A 128 0.63 -17.78 10.65
N TRP A 129 1.00 -17.22 9.51
CA TRP A 129 1.83 -17.93 8.52
C TRP A 129 3.12 -18.46 9.13
N ASN A 130 3.83 -17.65 9.92
CA ASN A 130 5.09 -18.01 10.54
C ASN A 130 4.96 -19.15 11.57
N ILE A 131 3.79 -19.29 12.19
CA ILE A 131 3.48 -20.41 13.10
C ILE A 131 3.19 -21.68 12.30
N GLU A 132 2.40 -21.57 11.24
CA GLU A 132 1.95 -22.70 10.43
C GLU A 132 3.04 -23.21 9.48
N HIS A 133 3.99 -22.33 9.06
CA HIS A 133 5.04 -22.64 8.11
C HIS A 133 6.43 -22.23 8.64
N PRO A 134 6.97 -22.94 9.65
CA PRO A 134 8.21 -22.53 10.34
C PRO A 134 9.44 -22.47 9.44
N GLU A 135 9.46 -23.24 8.31
CA GLU A 135 10.56 -23.24 7.34
C GLU A 135 10.42 -22.11 6.30
N GLU A 136 9.26 -21.46 6.25
CA GLU A 136 8.95 -20.42 5.25
C GLU A 136 8.50 -19.10 5.89
N LYS A 137 9.12 -18.72 6.99
CA LYS A 137 8.76 -17.52 7.76
C LYS A 137 9.03 -16.26 6.98
N TYR A 138 8.10 -15.31 7.08
CA TYR A 138 8.38 -13.93 6.74
C TYR A 138 9.29 -13.30 7.80
N ASP A 139 10.37 -12.66 7.35
CA ASP A 139 11.26 -11.87 8.21
C ASP A 139 10.67 -10.50 8.48
N TYR A 140 10.00 -9.94 7.47
CA TYR A 140 9.43 -8.61 7.52
C TYR A 140 8.06 -8.55 6.85
N TYR A 141 7.27 -7.57 7.26
CA TYR A 141 6.14 -7.10 6.47
C TYR A 141 6.23 -5.59 6.23
N CYS A 142 5.58 -5.08 5.19
CA CYS A 142 5.48 -3.66 4.90
C CYS A 142 4.23 -3.32 4.09
N THR A 143 4.11 -2.07 3.64
CA THR A 143 2.95 -1.63 2.86
C THR A 143 3.34 -0.76 1.68
N SER A 144 2.67 -0.95 0.53
CA SER A 144 2.77 -0.07 -0.63
C SER A 144 2.11 1.31 -0.44
N LEU A 145 1.41 1.53 0.66
CA LEU A 145 0.71 2.79 0.92
C LEU A 145 1.64 4.01 0.94
N SER A 146 2.87 3.85 1.43
CA SER A 146 3.83 4.95 1.58
C SER A 146 4.37 5.50 0.25
N ILE A 147 4.08 4.87 -0.90
CA ILE A 147 4.45 5.40 -2.22
C ILE A 147 3.58 6.60 -2.64
N SER A 148 2.35 6.65 -2.14
CA SER A 148 1.42 7.74 -2.48
C SER A 148 1.84 9.05 -1.83
N PRO A 149 1.96 10.17 -2.59
CA PRO A 149 2.23 11.49 -2.02
C PRO A 149 1.12 11.97 -1.08
N LEU A 150 -0.07 11.36 -1.19
CA LEU A 150 -1.23 11.68 -0.35
C LEU A 150 -1.26 10.92 0.98
N LYS A 151 -0.28 10.08 1.29
CA LYS A 151 -0.25 9.29 2.53
C LYS A 151 0.98 9.63 3.36
N ASP A 152 0.75 9.85 4.64
CA ASP A 152 1.79 10.20 5.60
C ASP A 152 2.64 8.97 5.96
N ALA A 153 3.94 9.05 5.65
CA ALA A 153 4.87 7.96 5.95
C ALA A 153 5.13 7.80 7.44
N ASP A 154 5.10 8.90 8.22
CA ASP A 154 5.33 8.84 9.67
C ASP A 154 4.19 8.07 10.36
N ILE A 155 2.93 8.32 9.97
CA ILE A 155 1.76 7.59 10.48
C ILE A 155 1.85 6.11 10.08
N LEU A 156 2.15 5.83 8.80
CA LEU A 156 2.22 4.45 8.31
C LEU A 156 3.33 3.63 9.00
N ASN A 157 4.51 4.22 9.22
CA ASN A 157 5.61 3.53 9.88
C ASN A 157 5.32 3.30 11.37
N LYS A 158 4.79 4.30 12.08
CA LYS A 158 4.40 4.14 13.50
C LYS A 158 3.35 3.05 13.68
N LEU A 159 2.30 3.05 12.85
CA LEU A 159 1.27 2.00 12.89
C LEU A 159 1.85 0.63 12.50
N GLY A 160 2.75 0.60 11.52
CA GLY A 160 3.43 -0.63 11.12
C GLY A 160 4.26 -1.20 12.26
N GLU A 161 5.07 -0.40 12.94
CA GLU A 161 5.86 -0.83 14.08
C GLU A 161 4.97 -1.28 15.26
N GLU A 162 3.91 -0.52 15.59
CA GLU A 162 2.93 -0.88 16.63
C GLU A 162 2.30 -2.25 16.36
N MET A 163 1.84 -2.50 15.13
CA MET A 163 1.23 -3.78 14.76
C MET A 163 2.28 -4.89 14.69
N GLY A 164 3.50 -4.58 14.26
CA GLY A 164 4.62 -5.51 14.28
C GLY A 164 4.95 -6.02 15.68
N GLU A 165 5.02 -5.12 16.65
CA GLU A 165 5.23 -5.46 18.07
C GLU A 165 4.06 -6.33 18.61
N LYS A 166 2.81 -5.94 18.29
CA LYS A 166 1.61 -6.66 18.72
C LYS A 166 1.57 -8.12 18.25
N TYR A 167 2.00 -8.37 17.00
CA TYR A 167 1.90 -9.68 16.36
C TYR A 167 3.24 -10.43 16.25
N GLY A 168 4.32 -9.88 16.78
CA GLY A 168 5.64 -10.54 16.79
C GLY A 168 6.27 -10.70 15.41
N ILE A 169 6.05 -9.75 14.51
CA ILE A 169 6.63 -9.71 13.16
C ILE A 169 7.29 -8.34 12.89
N ALA A 170 8.53 -8.32 12.39
CA ALA A 170 9.21 -7.06 12.13
C ALA A 170 8.57 -6.26 10.99
N PHE A 171 8.35 -4.97 11.20
CA PHE A 171 7.95 -4.05 10.13
C PHE A 171 9.19 -3.55 9.38
N LEU A 172 9.17 -3.55 8.05
CA LEU A 172 10.21 -2.93 7.24
C LEU A 172 9.88 -1.44 7.07
N PRO A 173 10.55 -0.54 7.80
CA PRO A 173 10.29 0.89 7.71
C PRO A 173 10.58 1.40 6.31
N SER A 174 9.69 2.25 5.77
CA SER A 174 9.78 2.68 4.37
C SER A 174 9.12 4.02 4.09
N ASP A 175 9.71 4.79 3.20
CA ASP A 175 9.07 5.91 2.53
C ASP A 175 9.24 5.76 1.02
N PHE A 176 8.40 4.96 0.41
CA PHE A 176 8.49 4.59 -1.00
C PHE A 176 8.25 5.77 -1.98
N LYS A 177 7.92 6.97 -1.48
CA LYS A 177 7.96 8.21 -2.29
C LYS A 177 9.39 8.62 -2.67
N LYS A 178 10.37 8.20 -1.88
CA LYS A 178 11.79 8.54 -2.09
C LYS A 178 12.36 7.83 -3.31
N LYS A 179 13.53 8.32 -3.76
CA LYS A 179 14.30 7.76 -4.89
C LYS A 179 13.52 7.64 -6.21
N GLY A 180 12.54 8.50 -6.45
CA GLY A 180 11.79 8.50 -7.70
C GLY A 180 10.82 7.34 -7.91
N ARG A 181 10.59 6.47 -6.89
CA ARG A 181 9.73 5.28 -7.05
C ARG A 181 8.30 5.63 -7.42
N TYR A 182 7.77 6.76 -6.97
CA TYR A 182 6.44 7.20 -7.42
C TYR A 182 6.42 7.44 -8.94
N GLN A 183 7.41 8.18 -9.46
CA GLN A 183 7.53 8.40 -10.90
C GLN A 183 7.74 7.07 -11.64
N ARG A 184 8.61 6.21 -11.12
CA ARG A 184 8.84 4.88 -11.70
C ARG A 184 7.57 4.03 -11.73
N SER A 185 6.71 4.12 -10.73
CA SER A 185 5.40 3.43 -10.71
C SER A 185 4.45 3.91 -11.81
N VAL A 186 4.55 5.18 -12.21
CA VAL A 186 3.79 5.71 -13.37
C VAL A 186 4.29 5.13 -14.68
N GLU A 187 5.62 5.03 -14.84
CA GLU A 187 6.25 4.44 -16.03
C GLU A 187 5.92 2.95 -16.16
N LEU A 188 6.11 2.18 -15.07
CA LEU A 188 5.77 0.75 -15.04
C LEU A 188 4.28 0.50 -15.28
N SER A 189 3.41 1.38 -14.79
CA SER A 189 1.98 1.27 -15.09
C SER A 189 1.68 1.40 -16.58
N LYS A 190 2.42 2.25 -17.30
CA LYS A 190 2.28 2.37 -18.75
C LYS A 190 2.88 1.16 -19.48
N GLN A 191 4.06 0.70 -19.03
CA GLN A 191 4.76 -0.45 -19.62
C GLN A 191 3.94 -1.74 -19.53
N HIS A 192 3.31 -1.99 -18.38
CA HIS A 192 2.48 -3.17 -18.13
C HIS A 192 0.99 -2.94 -18.41
N GLY A 193 0.58 -1.77 -18.92
CA GLY A 193 -0.83 -1.46 -19.18
C GLY A 193 -1.71 -1.59 -17.95
N LEU A 194 -1.22 -1.20 -16.74
CA LEU A 194 -1.93 -1.39 -15.49
C LEU A 194 -3.12 -0.44 -15.35
N TYR A 195 -4.22 -0.95 -14.80
CA TYR A 195 -5.36 -0.14 -14.41
C TYR A 195 -4.97 0.84 -13.29
N ARG A 196 -5.00 2.14 -13.61
CA ARG A 196 -4.74 3.20 -12.65
C ARG A 196 -6.03 3.90 -12.26
N GLN A 197 -6.42 3.74 -11.02
CA GLN A 197 -7.53 4.45 -10.40
C GLN A 197 -7.09 5.84 -9.90
N ASP A 198 -8.03 6.75 -9.83
CA ASP A 198 -7.82 8.14 -9.37
C ASP A 198 -8.34 8.41 -7.94
N PHE A 199 -8.76 7.37 -7.23
CA PHE A 199 -9.23 7.43 -5.85
C PHE A 199 -8.69 6.26 -5.02
N CYS A 200 -8.67 6.42 -3.70
CA CYS A 200 -8.07 5.41 -2.80
C CYS A 200 -8.83 4.08 -2.80
N GLY A 201 -10.14 4.10 -2.99
CA GLY A 201 -11.02 2.93 -3.06
C GLY A 201 -12.29 3.06 -2.22
N CYS A 202 -12.28 3.82 -1.13
CA CYS A 202 -13.48 4.01 -0.31
C CYS A 202 -14.45 4.99 -0.95
N GLU A 203 -15.74 4.89 -0.59
CA GLU A 203 -16.81 5.78 -1.03
C GLU A 203 -16.50 7.26 -0.81
N PHE A 204 -15.83 7.58 0.31
CA PHE A 204 -15.45 8.95 0.64
C PHE A 204 -14.42 9.51 -0.32
N SER A 205 -13.37 8.75 -0.64
CA SER A 205 -12.34 9.18 -1.60
C SER A 205 -12.86 9.22 -3.03
N ARG A 206 -13.84 8.36 -3.36
CA ARG A 206 -14.52 8.40 -4.66
C ARG A 206 -15.38 9.63 -4.80
N ALA A 207 -16.19 9.96 -3.80
CA ALA A 207 -16.99 11.18 -3.79
C ALA A 207 -16.11 12.44 -3.93
N GLU A 208 -14.99 12.49 -3.22
CA GLU A 208 -13.99 13.55 -3.31
C GLU A 208 -13.37 13.67 -4.71
N SER A 209 -13.02 12.52 -5.34
CA SER A 209 -12.48 12.50 -6.70
C SER A 209 -13.47 13.03 -7.73
N ILE A 210 -14.75 12.62 -7.61
CA ILE A 210 -15.83 13.11 -8.48
C ILE A 210 -16.01 14.63 -8.33
N ARG A 211 -16.04 15.12 -7.09
CA ARG A 211 -16.15 16.56 -6.81
C ARG A 211 -15.00 17.35 -7.46
N ARG A 212 -13.76 16.92 -7.25
CA ARG A 212 -12.56 17.57 -7.83
C ARG A 212 -12.57 17.59 -9.36
N LYS A 213 -13.09 16.55 -10.00
CA LYS A 213 -13.24 16.55 -11.47
C LYS A 213 -14.25 17.57 -11.93
N LYS A 214 -15.40 17.61 -11.29
CA LYS A 214 -16.47 18.56 -11.60
C LYS A 214 -16.01 20.01 -11.44
N GLU A 215 -15.35 20.33 -10.32
CA GLU A 215 -14.77 21.66 -10.06
C GLU A 215 -13.75 22.07 -11.14
N LYS A 216 -12.94 21.12 -11.63
CA LYS A 216 -11.99 21.38 -12.73
C LYS A 216 -12.68 21.62 -14.06
N GLU A 217 -13.70 20.85 -14.39
CA GLU A 217 -14.49 21.02 -15.62
C GLU A 217 -15.19 22.38 -15.62
N GLU A 218 -15.82 22.79 -14.51
CA GLU A 218 -16.45 24.09 -14.33
C GLU A 218 -15.45 25.26 -14.48
N ALA A 219 -14.24 25.11 -13.88
CA ALA A 219 -13.17 26.11 -14.00
C ALA A 219 -12.60 26.22 -15.42
N MET A 220 -12.57 25.13 -16.18
CA MET A 220 -12.13 25.16 -17.58
C MET A 220 -13.17 25.85 -18.48
N LEU A 221 -14.46 25.57 -18.29
CA LEU A 221 -15.56 26.24 -19.04
C LEU A 221 -15.58 27.74 -18.79
N SER A 222 -15.46 28.19 -17.53
CA SER A 222 -15.43 29.62 -17.20
C SER A 222 -14.22 30.35 -17.80
N ALA A 223 -13.07 29.67 -17.94
CA ALA A 223 -11.87 30.26 -18.56
C ALA A 223 -11.96 30.34 -20.11
N GLU A 224 -12.83 29.53 -20.73
CA GLU A 224 -13.12 29.62 -22.18
C GLU A 224 -14.12 30.73 -22.51
N ASP A 225 -15.07 31.00 -21.63
CA ASP A 225 -16.08 32.09 -21.80
C ASP A 225 -15.50 33.51 -21.61
N GLU A 226 -14.29 33.60 -20.97
CA GLU A 226 -13.58 34.88 -20.77
C GLU A 226 -12.60 35.24 -21.92
N LYS A 227 -12.52 34.41 -22.97
CA LYS A 227 -11.63 34.65 -24.12
C LYS A 227 -12.41 35.05 -25.38
#